data_bac86de427a9ce5f127741deb0a7aafb
#
_entry.id   bac86de427a9ce5f127741deb0a7aafb
#
_cell.length_a   1.000
_cell.length_b   1.000
_cell.length_c   1.000
_cell.angle_alpha   90.00
_cell.angle_beta   90.00
_cell.angle_gamma   90.00
#
_symmetry.space_group_name_H-M   'P 1'
#
loop_
_entity.id
_entity.type
_entity.pdbx_description
1 polymer ?
#
loop_
_entity_poly.entity_id
_entity_poly.type
_entity_poly.pdbx_seq_one_letter_code
_entity_poly.pdbx_strand_id
1 'polypeptide(L)'
;MNLIGDIHGNYQTLLALLKQMPDEEPVSVGDMIDRGPRSRKVLEFFMKHGRALLGNHEHMMLDHLNGGGDYERGLWFMNGGNTTLASLGQNSSMDSL
;
A
#
# COMPACT_ATOMS: atom_id res chain seq x y z
N MET A 1 -18.20 -6.92 -6.98
CA MET A 1 -16.85 -6.89 -6.37
C MET A 1 -15.84 -6.48 -7.44
N ASN A 2 -15.05 -5.46 -7.16
CA ASN A 2 -14.04 -4.96 -8.09
C ASN A 2 -12.66 -5.37 -7.62
N LEU A 3 -11.99 -6.27 -8.34
CA LEU A 3 -10.65 -6.74 -7.98
C LEU A 3 -9.59 -5.81 -8.57
N ILE A 4 -8.67 -5.37 -7.73
CA ILE A 4 -7.63 -4.44 -8.12
C ILE A 4 -6.29 -5.00 -7.67
N GLY A 5 -5.32 -5.07 -8.57
CA GLY A 5 -3.97 -5.56 -8.25
C GLY A 5 -2.89 -4.53 -8.48
N ASP A 6 -1.74 -4.77 -7.85
CA ASP A 6 -0.48 -4.05 -8.09
C ASP A 6 -0.60 -2.53 -8.03
N ILE A 7 -1.26 -2.02 -6.99
CA ILE A 7 -1.46 -0.58 -6.82
C ILE A 7 -0.14 0.13 -6.49
N HIS A 8 0.71 -0.50 -5.68
CA HIS A 8 2.05 -0.02 -5.36
C HIS A 8 2.10 1.47 -4.98
N GLY A 9 1.26 1.88 -4.04
CA GLY A 9 1.30 3.23 -3.51
C GLY A 9 0.85 4.33 -4.47
N ASN A 10 0.25 3.99 -5.59
CA ASN A 10 -0.19 4.96 -6.59
C ASN A 10 -1.63 5.38 -6.34
N TYR A 11 -1.81 6.17 -5.30
CA TYR A 11 -3.13 6.56 -4.81
C TYR A 11 -3.93 7.34 -5.84
N GLN A 12 -3.31 8.27 -6.56
CA GLN A 12 -4.01 9.08 -7.57
C GLN A 12 -4.51 8.20 -8.71
N THR A 13 -3.70 7.24 -9.13
CA THR A 13 -4.12 6.29 -10.17
C THR A 13 -5.27 5.43 -9.69
N LEU A 14 -5.23 5.01 -8.43
CA LEU A 14 -6.34 4.26 -7.81
C LEU A 14 -7.63 5.06 -7.87
N LEU A 15 -7.60 6.32 -7.47
CA LEU A 15 -8.80 7.16 -7.49
C LEU A 15 -9.35 7.34 -8.91
N ALA A 16 -8.46 7.53 -9.88
CA ALA A 16 -8.87 7.67 -11.28
C ALA A 16 -9.53 6.39 -11.79
N LEU A 17 -8.98 5.23 -11.44
CA LEU A 17 -9.54 3.95 -11.82
C LEU A 17 -10.94 3.74 -11.22
N LEU A 18 -11.10 4.06 -9.94
CA LEU A 18 -12.36 3.87 -9.23
C LEU A 18 -13.50 4.68 -9.85
N LYS A 19 -13.21 5.83 -10.45
CA LYS A 19 -14.22 6.64 -11.12
C LYS A 19 -14.81 5.97 -12.35
N GLN A 20 -14.08 5.02 -12.94
CA GLN A 20 -14.50 4.34 -14.16
C GLN A 20 -15.05 2.95 -13.89
N MET A 21 -15.04 2.51 -12.63
CA MET A 21 -15.52 1.18 -12.25
C MET A 21 -16.95 1.28 -11.74
N PRO A 22 -17.73 0.16 -11.84
CA PRO A 22 -19.05 0.14 -11.22
C PRO A 22 -19.00 0.44 -9.73
N ASP A 23 -20.10 0.95 -9.20
CA ASP A 23 -20.20 1.28 -7.79
C ASP A 23 -20.34 0.00 -6.95
N GLU A 24 -19.22 -0.69 -6.76
CA GLU A 24 -19.13 -1.90 -5.97
C GLU A 24 -17.94 -1.81 -5.04
N GLU A 25 -17.92 -2.65 -4.02
CA GLU A 25 -16.82 -2.67 -3.06
C GLU A 25 -15.49 -3.00 -3.75
N PRO A 26 -14.47 -2.15 -3.62
CA PRO A 26 -13.15 -2.48 -4.15
C PRO A 26 -12.45 -3.49 -3.25
N VAL A 27 -11.76 -4.46 -3.88
CA VAL A 27 -11.00 -5.48 -3.18
C VAL A 27 -9.59 -5.50 -3.78
N SER A 28 -8.59 -5.21 -2.95
CA SER A 28 -7.20 -5.35 -3.38
C SER A 28 -6.78 -6.80 -3.29
N VAL A 29 -6.15 -7.30 -4.35
CA VAL A 29 -5.61 -8.66 -4.35
C VAL A 29 -4.14 -8.69 -3.91
N GLY A 30 -3.68 -7.64 -3.26
CA GLY A 30 -2.33 -7.55 -2.73
C GLY A 30 -1.48 -6.52 -3.46
N ASP A 31 -0.27 -6.32 -2.94
CA ASP A 31 0.70 -5.38 -3.50
C ASP A 31 0.16 -3.95 -3.58
N MET A 32 -0.42 -3.50 -2.48
CA MET A 32 -0.93 -2.14 -2.34
C MET A 32 0.17 -1.12 -2.13
N ILE A 33 1.30 -1.55 -1.57
CA ILE A 33 2.38 -0.70 -1.08
C ILE A 33 3.63 -0.83 -1.94
N ASP A 34 4.61 -0.03 -1.62
CA ASP A 34 5.96 0.00 -2.19
C ASP A 34 6.00 0.61 -3.59
N ARG A 35 7.16 1.16 -3.93
CA ARG A 35 7.47 1.81 -5.21
C ARG A 35 6.80 3.16 -5.42
N GLY A 36 5.49 3.27 -5.22
CA GLY A 36 4.80 4.54 -5.38
C GLY A 36 4.85 5.39 -4.12
N PRO A 37 4.47 6.67 -4.19
CA PRO A 37 4.71 7.63 -3.11
C PRO A 37 3.64 7.67 -2.02
N ARG A 38 2.50 7.03 -2.22
CA ARG A 38 1.34 7.19 -1.33
C ARG A 38 0.84 5.87 -0.75
N SER A 39 1.77 4.99 -0.35
CA SER A 39 1.39 3.69 0.23
C SER A 39 0.46 3.83 1.42
N ARG A 40 0.72 4.79 2.31
CA ARG A 40 -0.15 5.04 3.47
C ARG A 40 -1.57 5.36 3.06
N LYS A 41 -1.74 6.20 2.06
CA LYS A 41 -3.08 6.59 1.61
C LYS A 41 -3.83 5.42 0.99
N VAL A 42 -3.13 4.56 0.25
CA VAL A 42 -3.73 3.36 -0.32
C VAL A 42 -4.19 2.43 0.79
N LEU A 43 -3.34 2.18 1.79
CA LEU A 43 -3.70 1.35 2.93
C LEU A 43 -4.91 1.90 3.67
N GLU A 44 -4.92 3.19 3.95
CA GLU A 44 -6.04 3.83 4.64
C GLU A 44 -7.33 3.71 3.85
N PHE A 45 -7.25 3.85 2.52
CA PHE A 45 -8.42 3.72 1.67
C PHE A 45 -9.07 2.34 1.82
N PHE A 46 -8.27 1.27 1.72
CA PHE A 46 -8.82 -0.08 1.81
C PHE A 46 -9.27 -0.44 3.22
N MET A 47 -8.70 0.17 4.25
CA MET A 47 -9.19 -0.01 5.61
C MET A 47 -10.58 0.58 5.81
N LYS A 48 -10.91 1.64 5.09
CA LYS A 48 -12.18 2.37 5.26
C LYS A 48 -13.24 1.96 4.25
N HIS A 49 -12.86 1.65 3.03
CA HIS A 49 -13.80 1.57 1.91
C HIS A 49 -13.77 0.25 1.15
N GLY A 50 -12.92 -0.68 1.54
CA GLY A 50 -12.80 -1.92 0.80
C GLY A 50 -12.21 -3.04 1.62
N ARG A 51 -11.74 -4.07 0.93
CA ARG A 51 -11.05 -5.21 1.52
C ARG A 51 -9.74 -5.43 0.81
N ALA A 52 -8.83 -6.15 1.46
CA ALA A 52 -7.52 -6.41 0.88
C ALA A 52 -7.01 -7.79 1.28
N LEU A 53 -6.33 -8.41 0.32
CA LEU A 53 -5.51 -9.58 0.58
C LEU A 53 -4.06 -9.13 0.69
N LEU A 54 -3.25 -9.89 1.41
CA LEU A 54 -1.83 -9.57 1.56
C LEU A 54 -1.04 -10.19 0.41
N GLY A 55 -0.34 -9.35 -0.34
CA GLY A 55 0.56 -9.80 -1.39
C GLY A 55 2.00 -9.89 -0.90
N ASN A 56 2.93 -10.13 -1.82
CA ASN A 56 4.34 -10.28 -1.48
C ASN A 56 4.91 -9.04 -0.79
N HIS A 57 4.55 -7.86 -1.27
CA HIS A 57 5.06 -6.61 -0.71
C HIS A 57 4.56 -6.37 0.71
N GLU A 58 3.31 -6.70 1.00
CA GLU A 58 2.78 -6.61 2.37
C GLU A 58 3.49 -7.60 3.29
N HIS A 59 3.77 -8.81 2.80
CA HIS A 59 4.52 -9.78 3.59
C HIS A 59 5.93 -9.31 3.91
N MET A 60 6.62 -8.70 2.96
CA MET A 60 7.95 -8.13 3.20
C MET A 60 7.90 -7.04 4.26
N MET A 61 6.90 -6.17 4.21
CA MET A 61 6.72 -5.14 5.21
C MET A 61 6.49 -5.74 6.59
N LEU A 62 5.61 -6.73 6.70
CA LEU A 62 5.29 -7.37 7.97
C LEU A 62 6.51 -8.09 8.55
N ASP A 63 7.29 -8.77 7.72
CA ASP A 63 8.52 -9.42 8.19
C ASP A 63 9.49 -8.41 8.81
N HIS A 64 9.62 -7.25 8.18
CA HIS A 64 10.47 -6.17 8.72
C HIS A 64 9.90 -5.64 10.04
N LEU A 65 8.61 -5.35 10.10
CA LEU A 65 7.98 -4.76 11.28
C LEU A 65 7.90 -5.73 12.46
N ASN A 66 7.86 -7.03 12.18
CA ASN A 66 7.78 -8.05 13.22
C ASN A 66 9.15 -8.52 13.72
N GLY A 67 10.17 -7.66 13.60
CA GLY A 67 11.47 -7.92 14.17
C GLY A 67 12.45 -8.58 13.21
N GLY A 68 12.19 -8.50 11.91
CA GLY A 68 13.14 -8.97 10.92
C GLY A 68 14.46 -8.21 11.01
N GLY A 69 15.56 -8.89 10.69
CA GLY A 69 16.89 -8.31 10.72
C GLY A 69 17.25 -7.55 9.45
N ASP A 70 18.54 -7.39 9.25
CA ASP A 70 19.07 -6.61 8.11
C ASP A 70 18.70 -7.25 6.77
N TYR A 71 18.63 -8.58 6.71
CA TYR A 71 18.28 -9.26 5.47
C TYR A 71 16.85 -8.93 5.03
N GLU A 72 15.89 -9.02 5.93
CA GLU A 72 14.48 -8.75 5.65
C GLU A 72 14.27 -7.29 5.28
N ARG A 73 14.97 -6.40 5.96
CA ARG A 73 14.92 -4.97 5.67
C ARG A 73 15.49 -4.69 4.28
N GLY A 74 16.65 -5.27 3.96
CA GLY A 74 17.29 -5.08 2.67
C GLY A 74 16.43 -5.62 1.54
N LEU A 75 15.85 -6.80 1.73
CA LEU A 75 14.96 -7.39 0.74
C LEU A 75 13.77 -6.48 0.44
N TRP A 76 13.13 -5.96 1.48
CA TRP A 76 11.99 -5.06 1.29
C TRP A 76 12.41 -3.77 0.61
N PHE A 77 13.53 -3.17 1.03
CA PHE A 77 14.02 -1.93 0.44
C PHE A 77 14.37 -2.08 -1.03
N MET A 78 15.01 -3.21 -1.41
CA MET A 78 15.31 -3.48 -2.81
C MET A 78 14.05 -3.58 -3.68
N ASN A 79 12.92 -3.86 -3.07
CA ASN A 79 11.64 -3.97 -3.75
C ASN A 79 10.76 -2.72 -3.58
N GLY A 80 11.34 -1.62 -3.12
CA GLY A 80 10.63 -0.35 -3.03
C GLY A 80 10.05 -0.01 -1.67
N GLY A 81 10.37 -0.78 -0.63
CA GLY A 81 9.84 -0.56 0.71
C GLY A 81 10.24 0.76 1.34
N ASN A 82 11.34 1.35 0.89
CA ASN A 82 11.77 2.65 1.39
C ASN A 82 10.72 3.74 1.12
N THR A 83 9.99 3.66 0.01
CA THR A 83 8.91 4.62 -0.27
C THR A 83 7.74 4.44 0.70
N THR A 84 7.45 3.20 1.09
CA THR A 84 6.40 2.92 2.06
C THR A 84 6.78 3.44 3.43
N LEU A 85 8.01 3.21 3.88
CA LEU A 85 8.48 3.75 5.15
C LEU A 85 8.41 5.27 5.18
N ALA A 86 8.82 5.92 4.09
CA ALA A 86 8.72 7.37 4.00
C ALA A 86 7.27 7.83 4.10
N SER A 87 6.35 7.13 3.44
CA SER A 87 4.93 7.45 3.47
C SER A 87 4.33 7.26 4.87
N LEU A 88 4.67 6.13 5.54
CA LEU A 88 4.19 5.86 6.89
C LEU A 88 4.82 6.75 7.94
N GLY A 89 6.08 7.12 7.73
CA GLY A 89 6.81 7.98 8.64
C GLY A 89 6.50 9.46 8.49
N GLN A 90 5.71 9.84 7.51
CA GLN A 90 5.27 11.22 7.38
C GLN A 90 4.45 11.63 8.59
N ASN A 91 4.67 12.85 9.04
CA ASN A 91 3.94 13.38 10.17
C ASN A 91 2.46 13.34 9.86
N SER A 92 1.66 12.78 10.77
CA SER A 92 0.22 12.65 10.55
C SER A 92 -0.46 14.00 10.36
N SER A 93 0.07 15.07 10.95
CA SER A 93 -0.48 16.41 10.72
C SER A 93 -0.24 16.89 9.29
N MET A 94 0.86 16.46 8.67
CA MET A 94 1.11 16.76 7.27
C MET A 94 0.26 15.89 6.36
N ASP A 95 0.06 14.64 6.74
CA ASP A 95 -0.74 13.72 5.94
C ASP A 95 -2.22 14.03 5.99
N SER A 96 -2.66 14.61 7.07
CA SER A 96 -4.06 14.99 7.19
C SER A 96 -4.39 16.26 6.42
N LEU A 97 -3.38 16.91 5.91
CA LEU A 97 -3.56 18.07 5.03
C LEU A 97 -3.83 17.63 3.58
#